data_344025a56468558199549a768995e03a
#
_entry.id   344025a56468558199549a768995e03a
#
_cell.length_a   1.000
_cell.length_b   1.000
_cell.length_c   1.000
_cell.angle_alpha   90.00
_cell.angle_beta   90.00
_cell.angle_gamma   90.00
#
_symmetry.space_group_name_H-M   'P 1'
#
loop_
_entity.id
_entity.type
_entity.pdbx_description
1 polymer ?
#
loop_
_entity_poly.entity_id
_entity_poly.type
_entity_poly.pdbx_seq_one_letter_code
_entity_poly.pdbx_strand_id
1 'polypeptide(L)'
;MRIAGLILLIMTTVCWTAPAAAGQSRLTSIANAGCIFAPIGDEPGDEKDQLKTCPGLGGAQVLVNALGTRLRIGFRWPKGPSPRKIVWVTEAWSAGTAVDWRGVNNSKGFEPYAAIIRMKFQKEDTPATGDQVLAVIRVGRGITCVMGAVDVGANRNANRLAHAFADARSSFNCGRDKPTVGGVTTAAARKIAKGIVEQ
;
A
#
# COMPACT_ATOMS: atom_id res chain seq x y z
N MET A 1 -13.31 50.79 55.50
CA MET A 1 -13.34 50.37 54.10
C MET A 1 -12.41 49.17 53.97
N ARG A 2 -12.94 47.95 53.83
CA ARG A 2 -12.16 46.73 53.63
C ARG A 2 -12.31 46.30 52.17
N ILE A 3 -11.20 46.32 51.42
CA ILE A 3 -11.15 45.89 50.00
C ILE A 3 -10.78 44.40 50.02
N ALA A 4 -11.73 43.51 49.65
CA ALA A 4 -11.49 42.12 49.48
C ALA A 4 -10.95 41.90 48.05
N GLY A 5 -9.68 41.52 47.93
CA GLY A 5 -9.07 41.16 46.63
C GLY A 5 -9.48 39.75 46.22
N LEU A 6 -10.17 39.64 45.12
CA LEU A 6 -10.55 38.38 44.48
C LEU A 6 -9.37 37.86 43.63
N ILE A 7 -8.68 36.79 44.06
CA ILE A 7 -7.63 36.14 43.32
C ILE A 7 -8.28 35.12 42.36
N LEU A 8 -8.24 35.45 41.05
CA LEU A 8 -8.74 34.58 39.98
C LEU A 8 -7.63 33.54 39.63
N LEU A 9 -7.79 32.28 40.08
CA LEU A 9 -6.90 31.19 39.72
C LEU A 9 -7.25 30.73 38.27
N ILE A 10 -6.39 31.08 37.29
CA ILE A 10 -6.47 30.57 35.95
C ILE A 10 -5.82 29.17 35.91
N MET A 11 -6.64 28.11 35.86
CA MET A 11 -6.17 26.75 35.62
C MET A 11 -5.89 26.59 34.09
N THR A 12 -4.64 26.59 33.70
CA THR A 12 -4.20 26.24 32.34
C THR A 12 -4.21 24.71 32.21
N THR A 13 -5.20 24.18 31.51
CA THR A 13 -5.23 22.77 31.10
C THR A 13 -4.18 22.52 30.02
N VAL A 14 -3.07 21.88 30.38
CA VAL A 14 -2.07 21.39 29.42
C VAL A 14 -2.64 20.15 28.74
N CYS A 15 -3.08 20.32 27.50
CA CYS A 15 -3.53 19.22 26.67
C CYS A 15 -2.28 18.42 26.22
N TRP A 16 -2.01 17.28 26.84
CA TRP A 16 -0.96 16.36 26.41
C TRP A 16 -1.45 15.65 25.16
N THR A 17 -0.99 16.08 23.99
CA THR A 17 -1.15 15.32 22.74
C THR A 17 -0.18 14.16 22.82
N ALA A 18 -0.69 12.95 23.05
CA ALA A 18 0.12 11.74 22.94
C ALA A 18 0.66 11.64 21.50
N PRO A 19 1.96 11.39 21.29
CA PRO A 19 2.49 11.18 19.95
C PRO A 19 1.78 9.99 19.32
N ALA A 20 1.23 10.15 18.13
CA ALA A 20 0.68 9.05 17.36
C ALA A 20 1.77 7.99 17.21
N ALA A 21 1.51 6.76 17.65
CA ALA A 21 2.48 5.68 17.55
C ALA A 21 2.90 5.53 16.08
N ALA A 22 4.19 5.72 15.82
CA ALA A 22 4.74 5.55 14.48
C ALA A 22 4.47 4.12 14.01
N GLY A 23 3.95 3.96 12.79
CA GLY A 23 3.69 2.66 12.21
C GLY A 23 4.97 1.81 12.16
N GLN A 24 4.82 0.52 12.27
CA GLN A 24 5.90 -0.46 12.14
C GLN A 24 5.89 -1.07 10.74
N SER A 25 7.07 -1.49 10.27
CA SER A 25 7.21 -2.24 9.01
C SER A 25 7.43 -3.72 9.26
N ARG A 26 6.78 -4.55 8.44
CA ARG A 26 7.08 -5.97 8.28
C ARG A 26 7.12 -6.32 6.81
N LEU A 27 8.09 -7.15 6.41
CA LEU A 27 8.27 -7.55 5.03
C LEU A 27 7.71 -8.96 4.81
N THR A 28 7.06 -9.16 3.66
CA THR A 28 6.80 -10.50 3.10
C THR A 28 7.35 -10.57 1.69
N SER A 29 7.74 -11.79 1.28
CA SER A 29 8.26 -12.02 -0.07
C SER A 29 7.11 -12.32 -1.03
N ILE A 30 7.21 -11.76 -2.23
CA ILE A 30 6.45 -12.17 -3.41
C ILE A 30 7.37 -12.73 -4.49
N ALA A 31 8.62 -13.09 -4.12
CA ALA A 31 9.43 -13.96 -4.94
C ALA A 31 8.80 -15.37 -5.02
N ASN A 32 9.27 -16.18 -5.97
CA ASN A 32 8.61 -17.47 -6.26
C ASN A 32 8.60 -18.46 -5.07
N ALA A 33 9.61 -18.40 -4.20
CA ALA A 33 9.67 -19.25 -3.00
C ALA A 33 8.50 -18.93 -2.04
N GLY A 34 7.73 -19.95 -1.68
CA GLY A 34 6.58 -19.83 -0.76
C GLY A 34 5.29 -19.32 -1.40
N CYS A 35 5.28 -19.06 -2.71
CA CYS A 35 4.08 -18.74 -3.46
C CYS A 35 3.52 -19.99 -4.16
N ILE A 36 2.21 -19.99 -4.37
CA ILE A 36 1.49 -21.04 -5.12
C ILE A 36 1.19 -20.48 -6.50
N PHE A 37 1.39 -21.29 -7.53
CA PHE A 37 1.09 -20.96 -8.91
C PHE A 37 -0.12 -21.77 -9.37
N ALA A 38 -1.06 -21.11 -10.03
CA ALA A 38 -2.21 -21.74 -10.65
C ALA A 38 -2.42 -21.14 -12.05
N PRO A 39 -2.82 -21.94 -13.05
CA PRO A 39 -3.22 -21.42 -14.35
C PRO A 39 -4.43 -20.50 -14.18
N ILE A 40 -4.57 -19.52 -15.07
CA ILE A 40 -5.73 -18.65 -15.15
C ILE A 40 -6.51 -19.09 -16.39
N GLY A 41 -7.62 -19.76 -16.15
CA GLY A 41 -8.46 -20.31 -17.22
C GLY A 41 -8.28 -21.81 -17.40
N ASP A 42 -9.29 -22.39 -18.06
CA ASP A 42 -9.40 -23.83 -18.27
C ASP A 42 -9.10 -24.22 -19.74
N GLU A 43 -8.70 -23.25 -20.59
CA GLU A 43 -8.48 -23.50 -22.02
C GLU A 43 -7.02 -23.84 -22.35
N PRO A 44 -6.78 -24.70 -23.35
CA PRO A 44 -5.43 -24.99 -23.84
C PRO A 44 -4.74 -23.72 -24.34
N GLY A 45 -3.65 -23.31 -23.71
CA GLY A 45 -2.92 -22.09 -24.01
C GLY A 45 -2.90 -21.09 -22.86
N ASP A 46 -3.83 -21.18 -21.92
CA ASP A 46 -3.89 -20.35 -20.69
C ASP A 46 -2.78 -20.68 -19.69
N GLU A 47 -2.05 -21.76 -19.93
CA GLU A 47 -0.89 -22.17 -19.11
C GLU A 47 0.22 -21.12 -19.01
N LYS A 48 0.23 -20.16 -19.95
CA LYS A 48 1.19 -19.04 -19.99
C LYS A 48 0.81 -17.94 -18.99
N ASP A 49 -0.48 -17.82 -18.68
CA ASP A 49 -0.99 -16.83 -17.75
C ASP A 49 -1.16 -17.48 -16.37
N GLN A 50 -0.20 -17.25 -15.50
CA GLN A 50 -0.20 -17.84 -14.17
C GLN A 50 -0.58 -16.82 -13.10
N LEU A 51 -1.53 -17.19 -12.24
CA LEU A 51 -1.81 -16.50 -11.01
C LEU A 51 -0.85 -16.99 -9.91
N LYS A 52 0.08 -16.16 -9.55
CA LYS A 52 0.94 -16.39 -8.39
C LYS A 52 0.26 -15.85 -7.13
N THR A 53 0.01 -16.70 -6.15
CA THR A 53 -0.56 -16.36 -4.84
C THR A 53 0.49 -16.52 -3.77
N CYS A 54 0.83 -15.42 -3.11
CA CYS A 54 1.85 -15.36 -2.08
C CYS A 54 1.24 -15.05 -0.71
N PRO A 55 1.82 -15.54 0.40
CA PRO A 55 1.36 -15.21 1.73
C PRO A 55 1.63 -13.73 2.04
N GLY A 56 0.66 -13.07 2.65
CA GLY A 56 0.76 -11.73 3.18
C GLY A 56 0.55 -11.68 4.69
N LEU A 57 0.39 -10.49 5.25
CA LEU A 57 0.13 -10.29 6.68
C LEU A 57 -1.35 -9.99 6.95
N GLY A 58 -1.77 -10.15 8.21
CA GLY A 58 -3.16 -9.91 8.63
C GLY A 58 -4.18 -10.85 7.97
N GLY A 59 -3.74 -12.02 7.46
CA GLY A 59 -4.58 -12.97 6.74
C GLY A 59 -4.82 -12.59 5.27
N ALA A 60 -4.09 -11.62 4.74
CA ALA A 60 -4.09 -11.28 3.33
C ALA A 60 -3.31 -12.30 2.51
N GLN A 61 -3.69 -12.43 1.24
CA GLN A 61 -2.89 -13.01 0.18
C GLN A 61 -2.54 -11.93 -0.83
N VAL A 62 -1.30 -11.94 -1.31
CA VAL A 62 -0.86 -11.07 -2.40
C VAL A 62 -0.90 -11.88 -3.69
N LEU A 63 -1.62 -11.36 -4.66
CA LEU A 63 -1.77 -12.00 -5.96
C LEU A 63 -0.98 -11.23 -6.99
N VAL A 64 -0.22 -11.96 -7.78
CA VAL A 64 0.55 -11.43 -8.91
C VAL A 64 0.12 -12.18 -10.15
N ASN A 65 -0.47 -11.45 -11.08
CA ASN A 65 -0.87 -11.99 -12.38
C ASN A 65 0.02 -11.41 -13.47
N ALA A 66 0.69 -12.27 -14.22
CA ALA A 66 1.44 -11.89 -15.41
C ALA A 66 0.48 -11.89 -16.63
N LEU A 67 0.43 -10.76 -17.33
CA LEU A 67 -0.39 -10.54 -18.51
C LEU A 67 0.54 -10.16 -19.67
N GLY A 68 1.13 -11.15 -20.32
CA GLY A 68 2.13 -10.93 -21.36
C GLY A 68 3.32 -10.10 -20.83
N THR A 69 3.48 -8.85 -21.29
CA THR A 69 4.55 -7.94 -20.87
C THR A 69 4.22 -7.11 -19.61
N ARG A 70 3.08 -7.32 -18.99
CA ARG A 70 2.63 -6.58 -17.83
C ARG A 70 2.32 -7.52 -16.68
N LEU A 71 2.30 -7.01 -15.47
CA LEU A 71 1.79 -7.71 -14.31
C LEU A 71 0.79 -6.84 -13.55
N ARG A 72 -0.17 -7.51 -12.93
CA ARG A 72 -1.12 -6.91 -11.98
C ARG A 72 -0.81 -7.38 -10.58
N ILE A 73 -0.94 -6.47 -9.62
CA ILE A 73 -0.89 -6.80 -8.19
C ILE A 73 -2.28 -6.64 -7.60
N GLY A 74 -2.71 -7.65 -6.89
CA GLY A 74 -3.98 -7.67 -6.19
C GLY A 74 -3.87 -8.23 -4.77
N PHE A 75 -4.97 -8.11 -4.04
CA PHE A 75 -5.09 -8.62 -2.67
C PHE A 75 -6.38 -9.40 -2.52
N ARG A 76 -6.34 -10.44 -1.70
CA ARG A 76 -7.48 -11.26 -1.32
C ARG A 76 -7.40 -11.59 0.17
N TRP A 77 -8.54 -11.66 0.82
CA TRP A 77 -8.68 -12.10 2.21
C TRP A 77 -9.54 -13.36 2.27
N PRO A 78 -8.96 -14.57 2.27
CA PRO A 78 -9.74 -15.82 2.26
C PRO A 78 -10.69 -15.99 3.44
N LYS A 79 -10.36 -15.37 4.58
CA LYS A 79 -11.20 -15.32 5.79
C LYS A 79 -11.94 -13.98 5.97
N GLY A 80 -12.07 -13.20 4.91
CA GLY A 80 -12.77 -11.91 4.91
C GLY A 80 -14.23 -12.03 4.47
N PRO A 81 -14.94 -10.90 4.42
CA PRO A 81 -16.37 -10.86 4.02
C PRO A 81 -16.60 -11.27 2.56
N SER A 82 -15.57 -11.20 1.72
CA SER A 82 -15.61 -11.62 0.32
C SER A 82 -14.40 -12.50 -0.01
N PRO A 83 -14.37 -13.76 0.43
CA PRO A 83 -13.14 -14.58 0.44
C PRO A 83 -12.59 -14.91 -0.96
N ARG A 84 -13.44 -14.88 -1.99
CA ARG A 84 -13.03 -15.13 -3.38
C ARG A 84 -12.71 -13.85 -4.16
N LYS A 85 -13.10 -12.68 -3.65
CA LYS A 85 -12.89 -11.41 -4.34
C LYS A 85 -11.41 -11.04 -4.33
N ILE A 86 -10.83 -10.87 -5.52
CA ILE A 86 -9.52 -10.25 -5.73
C ILE A 86 -9.76 -8.78 -6.01
N VAL A 87 -9.04 -7.92 -5.28
CA VAL A 87 -9.03 -6.48 -5.58
C VAL A 87 -7.71 -6.16 -6.25
N TRP A 88 -7.75 -5.95 -7.55
CA TRP A 88 -6.60 -5.51 -8.33
C TRP A 88 -6.36 -4.03 -8.08
N VAL A 89 -5.15 -3.66 -7.76
CA VAL A 89 -4.85 -2.28 -7.30
C VAL A 89 -3.87 -1.54 -8.21
N THR A 90 -3.01 -2.26 -8.91
CA THR A 90 -2.03 -1.61 -9.80
C THR A 90 -1.52 -2.57 -10.86
N GLU A 91 -1.05 -1.99 -11.94
CA GLU A 91 -0.45 -2.68 -13.08
C GLU A 91 0.87 -2.01 -13.46
N ALA A 92 1.89 -2.81 -13.80
CA ALA A 92 3.20 -2.33 -14.22
C ALA A 92 3.89 -3.36 -15.13
N TRP A 93 5.08 -3.05 -15.61
CA TRP A 93 5.91 -3.99 -16.34
C TRP A 93 6.47 -5.10 -15.43
N SER A 94 6.96 -4.71 -14.25
CA SER A 94 7.39 -5.66 -13.21
C SER A 94 7.24 -5.07 -11.82
N ALA A 95 7.37 -5.92 -10.79
CA ALA A 95 7.37 -5.49 -9.40
C ALA A 95 8.67 -5.90 -8.69
N GLY A 96 8.93 -5.29 -7.54
CA GLY A 96 9.90 -5.78 -6.58
C GLY A 96 9.49 -7.14 -6.01
N THR A 97 10.41 -7.79 -5.31
CA THR A 97 10.19 -9.12 -4.74
C THR A 97 9.64 -9.09 -3.31
N ALA A 98 9.40 -7.92 -2.76
CA ALA A 98 8.91 -7.76 -1.39
C ALA A 98 7.72 -6.81 -1.32
N VAL A 99 6.83 -7.09 -0.37
CA VAL A 99 5.79 -6.17 0.10
C VAL A 99 6.20 -5.69 1.48
N ASP A 100 6.28 -4.37 1.64
CA ASP A 100 6.49 -3.71 2.93
C ASP A 100 5.13 -3.32 3.53
N TRP A 101 4.77 -3.99 4.61
CA TRP A 101 3.52 -3.79 5.31
C TRP A 101 3.70 -2.76 6.42
N ARG A 102 2.92 -1.70 6.38
CA ARG A 102 2.82 -0.73 7.49
C ARG A 102 1.63 -1.08 8.37
N GLY A 103 1.84 -1.10 9.65
CA GLY A 103 0.82 -1.51 10.60
C GLY A 103 1.17 -1.17 12.04
N VAL A 104 0.33 -1.63 12.95
CA VAL A 104 0.53 -1.51 14.41
C VAL A 104 0.52 -2.89 15.06
N ASN A 105 1.27 -3.06 16.14
CA ASN A 105 1.12 -4.22 16.99
C ASN A 105 0.01 -3.98 18.01
N ASN A 106 -0.88 -4.94 18.15
CA ASN A 106 -1.91 -4.97 19.17
C ASN A 106 -1.93 -6.34 19.88
N SER A 107 -2.86 -6.59 20.78
CA SER A 107 -2.99 -7.85 21.51
C SER A 107 -3.25 -9.06 20.62
N LYS A 108 -3.69 -8.87 19.38
CA LYS A 108 -3.95 -9.91 18.37
C LYS A 108 -2.78 -10.10 17.39
N GLY A 109 -1.68 -9.35 17.59
CA GLY A 109 -0.52 -9.37 16.71
C GLY A 109 -0.39 -8.14 15.81
N PHE A 110 0.33 -8.27 14.70
CA PHE A 110 0.54 -7.19 13.75
C PHE A 110 -0.69 -7.00 12.86
N GLU A 111 -1.27 -5.81 12.90
CA GLU A 111 -2.42 -5.40 12.09
C GLU A 111 -1.96 -4.42 11.01
N PRO A 112 -1.88 -4.85 9.73
CA PRO A 112 -1.47 -3.98 8.65
C PRO A 112 -2.62 -3.04 8.25
N TYR A 113 -2.30 -1.75 8.03
CA TYR A 113 -3.20 -0.78 7.43
C TYR A 113 -2.77 -0.36 6.03
N ALA A 114 -1.51 -0.57 5.66
CA ALA A 114 -1.03 -0.33 4.31
C ALA A 114 -0.02 -1.38 3.85
N ALA A 115 0.09 -1.54 2.54
CA ALA A 115 1.12 -2.29 1.85
C ALA A 115 1.83 -1.37 0.86
N ILE A 116 3.16 -1.43 0.82
CA ILE A 116 4.00 -0.66 -0.09
C ILE A 116 4.71 -1.64 -1.01
N ILE A 117 4.55 -1.46 -2.31
CA ILE A 117 5.13 -2.34 -3.33
C ILE A 117 5.88 -1.47 -4.35
N ARG A 118 7.10 -1.87 -4.67
CA ARG A 118 7.88 -1.25 -5.73
C ARG A 118 7.41 -1.74 -7.08
N MET A 119 6.89 -0.83 -7.88
CA MET A 119 6.46 -1.07 -9.26
C MET A 119 7.50 -0.51 -10.22
N LYS A 120 7.76 -1.21 -11.32
CA LYS A 120 8.71 -0.80 -12.34
C LYS A 120 7.96 -0.62 -13.66
N PHE A 121 8.24 0.46 -14.35
CA PHE A 121 7.68 0.78 -15.66
C PHE A 121 8.79 0.75 -16.70
N GLN A 122 8.50 0.18 -17.84
CA GLN A 122 9.40 0.28 -18.99
C GLN A 122 9.39 1.73 -19.48
N LYS A 123 10.56 2.28 -19.72
CA LYS A 123 10.72 3.56 -20.40
C LYS A 123 10.97 3.27 -21.87
N GLU A 124 10.21 3.88 -22.75
CA GLU A 124 10.29 3.60 -24.19
C GLU A 124 11.72 3.75 -24.75
N ASP A 125 12.45 4.77 -24.28
CA ASP A 125 13.80 5.08 -24.76
C ASP A 125 14.94 4.43 -23.97
N THR A 126 14.67 3.90 -22.77
CA THR A 126 15.71 3.31 -21.89
C THR A 126 15.15 2.15 -21.09
N PRO A 127 15.00 0.94 -21.68
CA PRO A 127 14.38 -0.21 -21.01
C PRO A 127 15.05 -0.64 -19.71
N ALA A 128 16.38 -0.50 -19.63
CA ALA A 128 17.16 -0.93 -18.47
C ALA A 128 17.00 -0.03 -17.23
N THR A 129 16.59 1.22 -17.40
CA THR A 129 16.49 2.22 -16.32
C THR A 129 15.07 2.69 -16.05
N GLY A 130 14.08 1.84 -16.35
CA GLY A 130 12.66 2.18 -16.23
C GLY A 130 12.29 2.87 -14.92
N ASP A 131 11.28 3.71 -14.97
CA ASP A 131 10.77 4.45 -13.82
C ASP A 131 10.37 3.47 -12.70
N GLN A 132 10.75 3.78 -11.47
CA GLN A 132 10.38 3.00 -10.30
C GLN A 132 9.50 3.83 -9.38
N VAL A 133 8.39 3.25 -8.96
CA VAL A 133 7.40 3.90 -8.10
C VAL A 133 7.03 2.98 -6.95
N LEU A 134 6.96 3.51 -5.75
CA LEU A 134 6.38 2.82 -4.60
C LEU A 134 4.86 3.08 -4.62
N ALA A 135 4.10 2.05 -4.92
CA ALA A 135 2.65 2.07 -4.76
C ALA A 135 2.31 1.91 -3.28
N VAL A 136 1.55 2.85 -2.72
CA VAL A 136 1.06 2.79 -1.33
C VAL A 136 -0.41 2.43 -1.37
N ILE A 137 -0.74 1.29 -0.79
CA ILE A 137 -2.03 0.63 -0.93
C ILE A 137 -2.67 0.52 0.45
N ARG A 138 -3.90 1.02 0.61
CA ARG A 138 -4.74 0.72 1.78
C ARG A 138 -5.07 -0.76 1.78
N VAL A 139 -4.83 -1.43 2.90
CA VAL A 139 -5.17 -2.84 3.05
C VAL A 139 -6.00 -3.06 4.29
N GLY A 140 -6.92 -4.01 4.22
CA GLY A 140 -7.80 -4.41 5.30
C GLY A 140 -8.80 -5.44 4.80
N ARG A 141 -9.48 -6.12 5.72
CA ARG A 141 -10.48 -7.13 5.37
C ARG A 141 -11.65 -6.47 4.62
N GLY A 142 -11.77 -6.76 3.34
CA GLY A 142 -12.81 -6.19 2.46
C GLY A 142 -12.56 -4.75 1.99
N ILE A 143 -11.43 -4.14 2.37
CA ILE A 143 -11.09 -2.76 1.98
C ILE A 143 -9.68 -2.77 1.39
N THR A 144 -9.57 -2.47 0.11
CA THR A 144 -8.28 -2.36 -0.58
C THR A 144 -8.39 -1.36 -1.72
N CYS A 145 -7.48 -0.40 -1.75
CA CYS A 145 -7.37 0.56 -2.84
C CYS A 145 -6.00 1.25 -2.80
N VAL A 146 -5.62 1.91 -3.88
CA VAL A 146 -4.44 2.76 -3.90
C VAL A 146 -4.68 4.00 -3.05
N MET A 147 -3.78 4.29 -2.11
CA MET A 147 -3.75 5.53 -1.32
C MET A 147 -2.93 6.61 -2.02
N GLY A 148 -1.94 6.19 -2.76
CA GLY A 148 -1.05 7.06 -3.50
C GLY A 148 0.23 6.38 -3.95
N ALA A 149 1.20 7.19 -4.36
CA ALA A 149 2.44 6.71 -4.93
C ALA A 149 3.61 7.64 -4.61
N VAL A 150 4.83 7.10 -4.57
CA VAL A 150 6.07 7.86 -4.40
C VAL A 150 7.05 7.43 -5.48
N ASP A 151 7.52 8.37 -6.28
CA ASP A 151 8.55 8.12 -7.29
C ASP A 151 9.91 7.89 -6.62
N VAL A 152 10.60 6.82 -7.01
CA VAL A 152 11.87 6.45 -6.39
C VAL A 152 13.03 7.28 -6.95
N GLY A 153 13.02 7.54 -8.24
CA GLY A 153 14.09 8.31 -8.91
C GLY A 153 14.05 9.80 -8.56
N ALA A 154 12.86 10.34 -8.38
CA ALA A 154 12.65 11.76 -8.06
C ALA A 154 12.80 12.09 -6.56
N ASN A 155 12.85 11.08 -5.67
CA ASN A 155 12.89 11.29 -4.22
C ASN A 155 14.04 10.49 -3.58
N ARG A 156 15.08 11.16 -3.09
CA ARG A 156 16.28 10.50 -2.49
C ARG A 156 15.97 9.55 -1.33
N ASN A 157 14.88 9.80 -0.58
CA ASN A 157 14.46 9.00 0.57
C ASN A 157 13.09 8.37 0.34
N ALA A 158 12.84 7.85 -0.88
CA ALA A 158 11.53 7.37 -1.31
C ALA A 158 10.88 6.36 -0.34
N ASN A 159 11.64 5.38 0.19
CA ASN A 159 11.09 4.41 1.14
C ASN A 159 10.60 5.09 2.43
N ARG A 160 11.40 5.99 3.03
CA ARG A 160 11.03 6.73 4.24
C ARG A 160 9.82 7.63 3.97
N LEU A 161 9.78 8.26 2.81
CA LEU A 161 8.65 9.09 2.39
C LEU A 161 7.38 8.26 2.22
N ALA A 162 7.47 7.07 1.62
CA ALA A 162 6.35 6.16 1.47
C ALA A 162 5.83 5.65 2.83
N HIS A 163 6.71 5.37 3.80
CA HIS A 163 6.32 5.04 5.17
C HIS A 163 5.55 6.19 5.83
N ALA A 164 6.13 7.39 5.83
CA ALA A 164 5.48 8.57 6.42
C ALA A 164 4.14 8.89 5.73
N PHE A 165 4.08 8.72 4.41
CA PHE A 165 2.86 8.88 3.62
C PHE A 165 1.78 7.87 4.02
N ALA A 166 2.15 6.58 4.19
CA ALA A 166 1.24 5.53 4.63
C ALA A 166 0.74 5.77 6.06
N ASP A 167 1.63 6.17 6.98
CA ASP A 167 1.31 6.42 8.38
C ASP A 167 0.35 7.62 8.53
N ALA A 168 0.61 8.71 7.83
CA ALA A 168 -0.25 9.90 7.82
C ALA A 168 -1.65 9.62 7.24
N ARG A 169 -1.80 8.54 6.49
CA ARG A 169 -3.04 8.12 5.83
C ARG A 169 -3.58 6.79 6.34
N SER A 170 -3.22 6.38 7.54
CA SER A 170 -3.67 5.11 8.14
C SER A 170 -5.20 4.99 8.24
N SER A 171 -5.92 6.12 8.28
CA SER A 171 -7.39 6.21 8.25
C SER A 171 -7.98 6.41 6.85
N PHE A 172 -7.20 6.26 5.77
CA PHE A 172 -7.65 6.48 4.40
C PHE A 172 -8.90 5.65 4.09
N ASN A 173 -9.93 6.30 3.55
CA ASN A 173 -11.20 5.69 3.21
C ASN A 173 -11.28 5.49 1.69
N CYS A 174 -11.20 4.24 1.26
CA CYS A 174 -11.41 3.87 -0.14
C CYS A 174 -12.80 4.31 -0.63
N GLY A 175 -12.86 4.94 -1.79
CA GLY A 175 -14.11 5.45 -2.38
C GLY A 175 -14.47 6.89 -1.98
N ARG A 176 -13.93 7.40 -0.86
CA ARG A 176 -14.14 8.80 -0.43
C ARG A 176 -12.89 9.65 -0.63
N ASP A 177 -11.76 9.16 -0.13
CA ASP A 177 -10.51 9.92 -0.17
C ASP A 177 -9.83 9.72 -1.52
N LYS A 178 -9.21 10.78 -2.03
CA LYS A 178 -8.51 10.75 -3.33
C LYS A 178 -7.06 10.30 -3.15
N PRO A 179 -6.57 9.34 -3.96
CA PRO A 179 -5.16 9.01 -4.00
C PRO A 179 -4.32 10.21 -4.46
N THR A 180 -3.12 10.34 -3.90
CA THR A 180 -2.21 11.45 -4.22
C THR A 180 -0.77 10.96 -4.40
N VAL A 181 0.10 11.83 -4.89
CA VAL A 181 1.54 11.57 -5.00
C VAL A 181 2.25 12.15 -3.79
N GLY A 182 3.10 11.34 -3.15
CA GLY A 182 3.97 11.79 -2.07
C GLY A 182 5.30 12.31 -2.61
N GLY A 183 5.72 13.50 -2.16
CA GLY A 183 6.94 14.15 -2.61
C GLY A 183 6.85 14.74 -4.02
N VAL A 184 7.89 14.56 -4.83
CA VAL A 184 7.94 15.08 -6.21
C VAL A 184 6.92 14.34 -7.09
N THR A 185 6.09 15.11 -7.78
CA THR A 185 5.02 14.58 -8.64
C THR A 185 5.55 14.30 -10.05
N THR A 186 5.63 13.02 -10.43
CA THR A 186 6.02 12.56 -11.76
C THR A 186 4.83 11.94 -12.51
N ALA A 187 4.98 11.73 -13.82
CA ALA A 187 3.97 11.05 -14.64
C ALA A 187 3.76 9.60 -14.18
N ALA A 188 4.86 8.88 -13.88
CA ALA A 188 4.80 7.50 -13.39
C ALA A 188 4.08 7.39 -12.05
N ALA A 189 4.38 8.28 -11.08
CA ALA A 189 3.71 8.30 -9.78
C ALA A 189 2.21 8.65 -9.93
N ARG A 190 1.85 9.59 -10.81
CA ARG A 190 0.44 9.91 -11.11
C ARG A 190 -0.30 8.72 -11.74
N LYS A 191 0.36 7.94 -12.60
CA LYS A 191 -0.24 6.74 -13.21
C LYS A 191 -0.63 5.72 -12.13
N ILE A 192 0.26 5.45 -11.18
CA ILE A 192 -0.03 4.54 -10.05
C ILE A 192 -1.12 5.12 -9.14
N ALA A 193 -1.06 6.42 -8.81
CA ALA A 193 -2.05 7.05 -7.94
C ALA A 193 -3.48 6.99 -8.51
N LYS A 194 -3.65 6.96 -9.83
CA LYS A 194 -4.97 6.76 -10.45
C LYS A 194 -5.54 5.36 -10.23
N GLY A 195 -4.70 4.37 -9.90
CA GLY A 195 -5.11 2.98 -9.74
C GLY A 195 -5.52 2.31 -11.07
N ILE A 196 -6.00 1.08 -10.96
CA ILE A 196 -6.68 0.39 -12.07
C ILE A 196 -8.13 0.87 -12.06
N VAL A 197 -8.56 1.53 -13.13
CA VAL A 197 -9.98 1.76 -13.39
C VAL A 197 -10.49 0.45 -13.98
N GLU A 198 -11.22 -0.34 -13.19
CA GLU A 198 -11.99 -1.46 -13.74
C GLU A 198 -13.01 -0.88 -14.74
N GLN A 199 -12.83 -1.18 -16.02
CA GLN A 199 -13.80 -0.92 -17.08
C GLN A 199 -14.84 -2.02 -17.11
#